data_33eb2b7a8ef2ef6b63f7b582e3056c95
#
_entry.id   33eb2b7a8ef2ef6b63f7b582e3056c95
#
_cell.length_a   1.000
_cell.length_b   1.000
_cell.length_c   1.000
_cell.angle_alpha   90.00
_cell.angle_beta   90.00
_cell.angle_gamma   90.00
#
_symmetry.space_group_name_H-M   'P 1'
#
loop_
_entity.id
_entity.type
_entity.pdbx_description
1 polymer ?
#
loop_
_entity_poly.entity_id
_entity_poly.type
_entity_poly.pdbx_seq_one_letter_code
_entity_poly.pdbx_strand_id
1 'polypeptide(L)'
;MLRDDESTLSYISSKRNTTRHITLIDPAKQDPETAANRAIIAIECGSEMIFVGGSTDTPDEIVHATCVAIQEALELRVFASSQDPSADEESWKIPVVLFPGGAHALSPAADAITFMMLMNSTSRKFLVGEQLRGAPYLSKFGVEALPTGYLVCAPGGRVGEVGQAELIQPEDSELVHSYALTASMYGFKVLYLEAGSGADRQVDPSLIQSAAKCENLIILVGGGIRTAEQASIAAKAGANWIVTGTLTEDADDMKAVSYTHLRAHETF
;
A
#
# COMPACT_ATOMS: atom_id res chain seq x y z
N MET A 1 -2.57 -12.75 9.74
CA MET A 1 -3.09 -14.05 9.21
C MET A 1 -4.53 -13.84 8.79
N LEU A 2 -4.81 -13.82 7.49
CA LEU A 2 -6.18 -13.75 6.96
C LEU A 2 -7.00 -14.98 7.38
N ARG A 3 -8.32 -14.93 7.19
CA ARG A 3 -9.19 -16.10 7.34
C ARG A 3 -8.68 -17.25 6.49
N ASP A 4 -8.74 -18.45 6.96
CA ASP A 4 -8.16 -19.65 6.31
C ASP A 4 -8.54 -19.86 4.84
N ASP A 5 -9.60 -19.19 4.34
CA ASP A 5 -10.13 -19.30 2.98
C ASP A 5 -10.10 -17.98 2.18
N GLU A 6 -9.59 -16.87 2.72
CA GLU A 6 -9.60 -15.57 2.03
C GLU A 6 -8.21 -15.18 1.51
N SER A 7 -8.05 -15.09 0.18
CA SER A 7 -6.81 -14.57 -0.42
C SER A 7 -6.68 -13.06 -0.20
N THR A 8 -5.43 -12.57 -0.10
CA THR A 8 -5.16 -11.12 -0.01
C THR A 8 -5.71 -10.37 -1.21
N LEU A 9 -5.70 -11.00 -2.40
CA LEU A 9 -6.30 -10.42 -3.59
C LEU A 9 -7.81 -10.23 -3.44
N SER A 10 -8.51 -11.21 -2.87
CA SER A 10 -9.94 -11.08 -2.57
C SER A 10 -10.20 -9.98 -1.54
N TYR A 11 -9.38 -9.93 -0.49
CA TYR A 11 -9.48 -8.92 0.56
C TYR A 11 -9.29 -7.49 0.04
N ILE A 12 -8.24 -7.23 -0.76
CA ILE A 12 -7.99 -5.90 -1.32
C ILE A 12 -9.04 -5.51 -2.36
N SER A 13 -9.55 -6.50 -3.11
CA SER A 13 -10.53 -6.29 -4.19
C SER A 13 -11.96 -6.19 -3.67
N SER A 14 -12.23 -6.52 -2.41
CA SER A 14 -13.57 -6.41 -1.84
C SER A 14 -14.03 -4.95 -1.91
N LYS A 15 -15.06 -4.68 -2.73
CA LYS A 15 -15.65 -3.35 -2.84
C LYS A 15 -16.49 -3.09 -1.60
N ARG A 16 -16.07 -2.10 -0.80
CA ARG A 16 -16.87 -1.54 0.28
C ARG A 16 -17.38 -0.16 -0.14
N ASN A 17 -18.46 0.30 0.47
CA ASN A 17 -19.02 1.62 0.17
C ASN A 17 -18.13 2.78 0.64
N THR A 18 -17.07 2.48 1.36
CA THR A 18 -16.11 3.44 1.93
C THR A 18 -14.71 3.17 1.43
N THR A 19 -13.94 4.22 1.25
CA THR A 19 -12.50 4.12 1.00
C THR A 19 -11.80 3.56 2.23
N ARG A 20 -10.86 2.64 2.03
CA ARG A 20 -10.12 1.94 3.08
C ARG A 20 -8.71 2.51 3.23
N HIS A 21 -8.05 2.21 4.33
CA HIS A 21 -6.73 2.75 4.64
C HIS A 21 -5.66 1.67 4.75
N ILE A 22 -4.48 1.97 4.21
CA ILE A 22 -3.26 1.18 4.31
C ILE A 22 -2.18 2.02 5.01
N THR A 23 -1.57 1.48 6.03
CA THR A 23 -0.36 2.07 6.61
C THR A 23 0.88 1.43 5.97
N LEU A 24 1.75 2.27 5.41
CA LEU A 24 3.06 1.88 4.90
C LEU A 24 4.11 2.07 5.97
N ILE A 25 4.82 0.99 6.31
CA ILE A 25 5.94 0.94 7.24
C ILE A 25 7.23 0.73 6.46
N ASP A 26 8.15 1.70 6.53
CA ASP A 26 9.47 1.60 5.90
C ASP A 26 10.47 0.94 6.87
N PRO A 27 10.92 -0.30 6.59
CA PRO A 27 11.82 -1.02 7.48
C PRO A 27 13.23 -0.41 7.57
N ALA A 28 13.60 0.51 6.66
CA ALA A 28 14.87 1.23 6.74
C ALA A 28 14.88 2.36 7.78
N LYS A 29 13.70 2.77 8.28
CA LYS A 29 13.55 3.95 9.15
C LYS A 29 13.33 3.62 10.62
N GLN A 30 13.19 2.34 10.96
CA GLN A 30 12.89 1.89 12.32
C GLN A 30 13.30 0.44 12.54
N ASP A 31 13.49 0.06 13.80
CA ASP A 31 13.71 -1.32 14.18
C ASP A 31 12.39 -2.14 14.12
N PRO A 32 12.47 -3.49 14.08
CA PRO A 32 11.30 -4.36 13.96
C PRO A 32 10.29 -4.22 15.10
N GLU A 33 10.72 -3.97 16.34
CA GLU A 33 9.83 -3.80 17.49
C GLU A 33 9.02 -2.50 17.36
N THR A 34 9.67 -1.41 16.99
CA THR A 34 9.04 -0.13 16.72
C THR A 34 8.04 -0.26 15.55
N ALA A 35 8.41 -1.00 14.48
CA ALA A 35 7.53 -1.25 13.35
C ALA A 35 6.26 -2.03 13.75
N ALA A 36 6.40 -3.08 14.58
CA ALA A 36 5.29 -3.87 15.10
C ALA A 36 4.34 -3.01 15.96
N ASN A 37 4.88 -2.20 16.87
CA ASN A 37 4.09 -1.30 17.69
C ASN A 37 3.32 -0.27 16.85
N ARG A 38 3.95 0.28 15.81
CA ARG A 38 3.30 1.20 14.86
C ARG A 38 2.18 0.52 14.07
N ALA A 39 2.39 -0.73 13.63
CA ALA A 39 1.35 -1.50 12.96
C ALA A 39 0.11 -1.68 13.86
N ILE A 40 0.31 -2.09 15.11
CA ILE A 40 -0.78 -2.25 16.09
C ILE A 40 -1.55 -0.94 16.28
N ILE A 41 -0.86 0.18 16.51
CA ILE A 41 -1.51 1.49 16.69
C ILE A 41 -2.27 1.90 15.43
N ALA A 42 -1.69 1.67 14.24
CA ALA A 42 -2.34 1.98 12.97
C ALA A 42 -3.66 1.22 12.80
N ILE A 43 -3.68 -0.07 13.19
CA ILE A 43 -4.89 -0.90 13.14
C ILE A 43 -5.93 -0.44 14.17
N GLU A 44 -5.52 -0.15 15.40
CA GLU A 44 -6.40 0.45 16.44
C GLU A 44 -7.04 1.75 15.95
N CYS A 45 -6.37 2.46 15.05
CA CYS A 45 -6.85 3.68 14.41
C CYS A 45 -7.63 3.44 13.11
N GLY A 46 -7.83 2.19 12.68
CA GLY A 46 -8.67 1.83 11.53
C GLY A 46 -7.93 1.52 10.23
N SER A 47 -6.60 1.32 10.26
CA SER A 47 -5.92 0.74 9.09
C SER A 47 -6.36 -0.71 8.90
N GLU A 48 -6.66 -1.06 7.66
CA GLU A 48 -7.16 -2.39 7.31
C GLU A 48 -6.12 -3.22 6.54
N MET A 49 -4.90 -2.72 6.38
CA MET A 49 -3.77 -3.42 5.76
C MET A 49 -2.46 -2.73 6.14
N ILE A 50 -1.40 -3.51 6.28
CA ILE A 50 -0.05 -2.99 6.47
C ILE A 50 0.77 -3.28 5.22
N PHE A 51 1.36 -2.23 4.64
CA PHE A 51 2.42 -2.36 3.64
C PHE A 51 3.78 -2.29 4.32
N VAL A 52 4.69 -3.19 3.96
CA VAL A 52 6.09 -3.19 4.44
C VAL A 52 7.00 -2.98 3.25
N GLY A 53 7.73 -1.87 3.24
CA GLY A 53 8.63 -1.53 2.14
C GLY A 53 8.87 -0.04 2.00
N GLY A 54 9.46 0.34 0.89
CA GLY A 54 9.77 1.74 0.58
C GLY A 54 10.67 1.85 -0.65
N SER A 55 11.05 3.09 -0.96
CA SER A 55 11.95 3.41 -2.08
C SER A 55 13.44 3.29 -1.72
N THR A 56 13.75 2.80 -0.53
CA THR A 56 15.12 2.59 -0.03
C THR A 56 15.60 1.19 -0.39
N ASP A 57 16.91 1.05 -0.63
CA ASP A 57 17.55 -0.24 -0.93
C ASP A 57 17.77 -1.00 0.40
N THR A 58 16.70 -1.57 0.94
CA THR A 58 16.68 -2.24 2.26
C THR A 58 16.95 -3.74 2.07
N PRO A 59 17.91 -4.33 2.78
CA PRO A 59 18.22 -5.76 2.69
C PRO A 59 17.05 -6.67 3.09
N ASP A 60 16.97 -7.87 2.48
CA ASP A 60 15.94 -8.87 2.75
C ASP A 60 15.82 -9.21 4.24
N GLU A 61 16.96 -9.29 4.96
CA GLU A 61 16.98 -9.65 6.38
C GLU A 61 16.23 -8.64 7.25
N ILE A 62 16.38 -7.34 6.94
CA ILE A 62 15.71 -6.25 7.68
C ILE A 62 14.21 -6.28 7.36
N VAL A 63 13.85 -6.45 6.08
CA VAL A 63 12.45 -6.57 5.64
C VAL A 63 11.81 -7.79 6.30
N HIS A 64 12.51 -8.93 6.30
CA HIS A 64 12.01 -10.16 6.91
C HIS A 64 11.80 -10.01 8.42
N ALA A 65 12.78 -9.47 9.15
CA ALA A 65 12.66 -9.24 10.60
C ALA A 65 11.47 -8.32 10.93
N THR A 66 11.25 -7.29 10.11
CA THR A 66 10.10 -6.38 10.25
C THR A 66 8.77 -7.11 10.02
N CYS A 67 8.66 -7.91 8.94
CA CYS A 67 7.45 -8.69 8.67
C CYS A 67 7.15 -9.68 9.80
N VAL A 68 8.17 -10.40 10.29
CA VAL A 68 8.02 -11.36 11.40
C VAL A 68 7.51 -10.66 12.66
N ALA A 69 8.13 -9.54 13.05
CA ALA A 69 7.73 -8.80 14.25
C ALA A 69 6.27 -8.29 14.16
N ILE A 70 5.85 -7.82 12.99
CA ILE A 70 4.46 -7.38 12.77
C ILE A 70 3.50 -8.57 12.85
N GLN A 71 3.80 -9.70 12.21
CA GLN A 71 2.95 -10.90 12.23
C GLN A 71 2.81 -11.47 13.65
N GLU A 72 3.91 -11.58 14.40
CA GLU A 72 3.90 -12.04 15.81
C GLU A 72 3.03 -11.11 16.68
N ALA A 73 3.14 -9.80 16.49
CA ALA A 73 2.32 -8.85 17.24
C ALA A 73 0.82 -8.97 16.91
N LEU A 74 0.47 -9.22 15.64
CA LEU A 74 -0.91 -9.46 15.22
C LEU A 74 -1.46 -10.77 15.78
N GLU A 75 -0.68 -11.85 15.74
CA GLU A 75 -1.05 -13.15 16.33
C GLU A 75 -1.33 -13.03 17.84
N LEU A 76 -0.49 -12.29 18.57
CA LEU A 76 -0.71 -12.01 19.99
C LEU A 76 -2.01 -11.24 20.23
N ARG A 77 -2.37 -10.28 19.38
CA ARG A 77 -3.63 -9.54 19.48
C ARG A 77 -4.85 -10.43 19.16
N VAL A 78 -4.76 -11.25 18.12
CA VAL A 78 -5.80 -12.26 17.81
C VAL A 78 -6.00 -13.19 19.01
N PHE A 79 -4.92 -13.73 19.58
CA PHE A 79 -5.00 -14.60 20.75
C PHE A 79 -5.59 -13.88 21.96
N ALA A 80 -5.17 -12.67 22.27
CA ALA A 80 -5.72 -11.90 23.39
C ALA A 80 -7.22 -11.62 23.19
N SER A 81 -7.64 -11.24 21.99
CA SER A 81 -9.06 -10.98 21.65
C SER A 81 -9.90 -12.25 21.74
N SER A 82 -9.36 -13.42 21.38
CA SER A 82 -10.09 -14.70 21.50
C SER A 82 -10.42 -15.09 22.94
N GLN A 83 -9.74 -14.51 23.93
CA GLN A 83 -10.01 -14.73 25.36
C GLN A 83 -11.07 -13.78 25.94
N ASP A 84 -11.45 -12.75 25.21
CA ASP A 84 -12.45 -11.75 25.61
C ASP A 84 -13.68 -11.81 24.68
N PRO A 85 -14.84 -12.32 25.14
CA PRO A 85 -16.05 -12.41 24.33
C PRO A 85 -16.60 -11.05 23.81
N SER A 86 -16.12 -9.94 24.37
CA SER A 86 -16.51 -8.58 23.95
C SER A 86 -15.56 -8.00 22.89
N ALA A 87 -14.41 -8.63 22.65
CA ALA A 87 -13.42 -8.16 21.68
C ALA A 87 -13.72 -8.65 20.27
N ASP A 88 -13.42 -7.83 19.27
CA ASP A 88 -13.49 -8.21 17.87
C ASP A 88 -12.16 -8.82 17.40
N GLU A 89 -12.07 -10.15 17.44
CA GLU A 89 -10.90 -10.88 16.96
C GLU A 89 -10.62 -10.64 15.45
N GLU A 90 -11.68 -10.49 14.65
CA GLU A 90 -11.55 -10.32 13.20
C GLU A 90 -10.88 -9.00 12.82
N SER A 91 -10.98 -7.98 13.66
CA SER A 91 -10.33 -6.68 13.42
C SER A 91 -8.79 -6.76 13.35
N TRP A 92 -8.20 -7.83 13.90
CA TRP A 92 -6.75 -8.05 13.90
C TRP A 92 -6.26 -8.97 12.77
N LYS A 93 -7.19 -9.62 12.05
CA LYS A 93 -6.88 -10.51 10.92
C LYS A 93 -6.74 -9.71 9.62
N ILE A 94 -5.74 -8.86 9.55
CA ILE A 94 -5.46 -8.02 8.39
C ILE A 94 -4.17 -8.44 7.67
N PRO A 95 -4.07 -8.26 6.35
CA PRO A 95 -2.89 -8.69 5.61
C PRO A 95 -1.69 -7.78 5.82
N VAL A 96 -0.51 -8.42 5.90
CA VAL A 96 0.80 -7.76 5.81
C VAL A 96 1.36 -8.01 4.42
N VAL A 97 1.53 -6.96 3.63
CA VAL A 97 1.84 -7.02 2.20
C VAL A 97 3.17 -6.34 1.91
N LEU A 98 4.05 -7.00 1.18
CA LEU A 98 5.28 -6.39 0.73
C LEU A 98 5.01 -5.29 -0.32
N PHE A 99 5.65 -4.15 -0.11
CA PHE A 99 5.67 -3.02 -1.05
C PHE A 99 7.13 -2.70 -1.43
N PRO A 100 7.81 -3.59 -2.20
CA PRO A 100 9.24 -3.56 -2.35
C PRO A 100 9.70 -2.55 -3.40
N GLY A 101 10.87 -1.96 -3.19
CA GLY A 101 11.59 -1.19 -4.21
C GLY A 101 12.21 -2.06 -5.31
N GLY A 102 12.30 -3.38 -5.11
CA GLY A 102 12.87 -4.35 -6.05
C GLY A 102 12.94 -5.77 -5.46
N ALA A 103 13.53 -6.70 -6.19
CA ALA A 103 13.66 -8.13 -5.83
C ALA A 103 14.68 -8.42 -4.71
N HIS A 104 15.14 -7.42 -4.01
CA HIS A 104 16.06 -7.48 -2.86
C HIS A 104 15.37 -7.13 -1.53
N ALA A 105 14.05 -6.97 -1.52
CA ALA A 105 13.26 -6.60 -0.35
C ALA A 105 12.10 -7.60 -0.18
N LEU A 106 12.44 -8.90 -0.11
CA LEU A 106 11.48 -10.00 -0.09
C LEU A 106 11.48 -10.71 1.28
N SER A 107 10.32 -11.18 1.68
CA SER A 107 10.14 -11.96 2.91
C SER A 107 9.07 -13.04 2.72
N PRO A 108 9.29 -14.28 3.17
CA PRO A 108 8.26 -15.30 3.18
C PRO A 108 7.27 -15.17 4.35
N ALA A 109 7.52 -14.21 5.27
CA ALA A 109 6.62 -13.95 6.40
C ALA A 109 5.48 -12.99 6.04
N ALA A 110 5.48 -12.43 4.83
CA ALA A 110 4.36 -11.61 4.36
C ALA A 110 3.26 -12.47 3.74
N ASP A 111 2.00 -12.03 3.85
CA ASP A 111 0.86 -12.71 3.24
C ASP A 111 0.87 -12.58 1.72
N ALA A 112 1.26 -11.41 1.22
CA ALA A 112 1.31 -11.13 -0.21
C ALA A 112 2.38 -10.09 -0.57
N ILE A 113 2.51 -9.83 -1.86
CA ILE A 113 3.36 -8.78 -2.42
C ILE A 113 2.60 -7.99 -3.49
N THR A 114 2.72 -6.68 -3.50
CA THR A 114 2.36 -5.88 -4.67
C THR A 114 3.32 -6.23 -5.80
N PHE A 115 2.89 -7.13 -6.70
CA PHE A 115 3.69 -7.53 -7.86
C PHE A 115 3.57 -6.46 -8.94
N MET A 116 4.35 -5.38 -8.75
CA MET A 116 4.17 -4.11 -9.47
C MET A 116 4.92 -4.07 -10.79
N MET A 117 4.27 -3.52 -11.82
CA MET A 117 4.92 -2.98 -13.02
C MET A 117 4.86 -1.45 -12.92
N LEU A 118 6.02 -0.77 -12.90
CA LEU A 118 6.07 0.69 -13.01
C LEU A 118 5.82 1.08 -14.47
N MET A 119 4.54 1.27 -14.82
CA MET A 119 4.07 1.32 -16.21
C MET A 119 4.58 2.54 -16.98
N ASN A 120 4.87 3.65 -16.30
CA ASN A 120 5.45 4.85 -16.88
C ASN A 120 6.96 4.98 -16.68
N SER A 121 7.66 3.88 -16.38
CA SER A 121 9.13 3.85 -16.36
C SER A 121 9.71 3.73 -17.75
N THR A 122 10.81 4.45 -18.01
CA THR A 122 11.65 4.26 -19.22
C THR A 122 12.64 3.10 -19.07
N SER A 123 12.75 2.53 -17.86
CA SER A 123 13.69 1.47 -17.56
C SER A 123 13.03 0.09 -17.58
N ARG A 124 13.58 -0.82 -18.43
CA ARG A 124 13.15 -2.22 -18.45
C ARG A 124 13.28 -2.89 -17.07
N LYS A 125 14.20 -2.41 -16.22
CA LYS A 125 14.39 -2.92 -14.85
C LYS A 125 13.06 -2.90 -14.08
N PHE A 126 12.33 -1.78 -14.10
CA PHE A 126 11.11 -1.57 -13.33
C PHE A 126 9.84 -1.98 -14.08
N LEU A 127 9.93 -2.17 -15.41
CA LEU A 127 8.81 -2.72 -16.20
C LEU A 127 8.66 -4.23 -15.97
N VAL A 128 9.77 -4.99 -16.03
CA VAL A 128 9.72 -6.46 -15.93
C VAL A 128 10.95 -7.07 -15.28
N GLY A 129 12.07 -6.33 -15.16
CA GLY A 129 13.34 -6.86 -14.71
C GLY A 129 13.34 -7.35 -13.26
N GLU A 130 12.82 -6.54 -12.35
CA GLU A 130 12.72 -6.91 -10.93
C GLU A 130 11.70 -8.03 -10.72
N GLN A 131 10.61 -8.05 -11.47
CA GLN A 131 9.60 -9.11 -11.43
C GLN A 131 10.21 -10.46 -11.86
N LEU A 132 11.02 -10.49 -12.94
CA LEU A 132 11.73 -11.70 -13.37
C LEU A 132 12.69 -12.23 -12.30
N ARG A 133 13.36 -11.35 -11.55
CA ARG A 133 14.27 -11.72 -10.47
C ARG A 133 13.53 -12.25 -9.23
N GLY A 134 12.40 -11.62 -8.86
CA GLY A 134 11.63 -11.97 -7.66
C GLY A 134 10.71 -13.17 -7.82
N ALA A 135 10.16 -13.42 -9.02
CA ALA A 135 9.16 -14.45 -9.25
C ALA A 135 9.57 -15.88 -8.81
N PRO A 136 10.81 -16.35 -9.03
CA PRO A 136 11.21 -17.68 -8.54
C PRO A 136 11.17 -17.81 -7.01
N TYR A 137 11.55 -16.75 -6.29
CA TYR A 137 11.46 -16.70 -4.84
C TYR A 137 10.01 -16.76 -4.36
N LEU A 138 9.16 -15.89 -4.91
CA LEU A 138 7.73 -15.85 -4.55
C LEU A 138 7.03 -17.18 -4.80
N SER A 139 7.29 -17.81 -5.95
CA SER A 139 6.77 -19.15 -6.28
C SER A 139 7.24 -20.22 -5.31
N LYS A 140 8.52 -20.18 -4.91
CA LYS A 140 9.10 -21.16 -3.98
C LYS A 140 8.48 -21.09 -2.58
N PHE A 141 8.23 -19.89 -2.09
CA PHE A 141 7.73 -19.64 -0.73
C PHE A 141 6.22 -19.46 -0.63
N GLY A 142 5.51 -19.48 -1.75
CA GLY A 142 4.05 -19.38 -1.79
C GLY A 142 3.50 -18.00 -1.40
N VAL A 143 4.31 -16.92 -1.50
CA VAL A 143 3.85 -15.56 -1.25
C VAL A 143 2.88 -15.15 -2.36
N GLU A 144 1.67 -14.71 -2.00
CA GLU A 144 0.64 -14.34 -2.97
C GLU A 144 1.05 -13.07 -3.75
N ALA A 145 1.01 -13.15 -5.08
CA ALA A 145 1.28 -12.00 -5.94
C ALA A 145 0.01 -11.21 -6.23
N LEU A 146 -0.01 -9.92 -5.90
CA LEU A 146 -1.09 -8.99 -6.26
C LEU A 146 -0.71 -8.28 -7.57
N PRO A 147 -1.32 -8.64 -8.72
CA PRO A 147 -0.99 -8.02 -10.01
C PRO A 147 -1.32 -6.52 -9.99
N THR A 148 -0.29 -5.68 -9.99
CA THR A 148 -0.42 -4.24 -9.75
C THR A 148 0.22 -3.42 -10.87
N GLY A 149 -0.55 -2.54 -11.51
CA GLY A 149 -0.02 -1.42 -12.27
C GLY A 149 0.39 -0.30 -11.31
N TYR A 150 1.55 0.32 -11.54
CA TYR A 150 2.07 1.38 -10.71
C TYR A 150 2.41 2.59 -11.58
N LEU A 151 1.86 3.76 -11.26
CA LEU A 151 2.05 5.01 -12.00
C LEU A 151 2.57 6.09 -11.06
N VAL A 152 3.68 6.72 -11.43
CA VAL A 152 4.20 7.87 -10.69
C VAL A 152 3.70 9.15 -11.34
N CYS A 153 2.95 9.91 -10.53
CA CYS A 153 2.42 11.23 -10.89
C CYS A 153 3.31 12.33 -10.31
N ALA A 154 3.28 13.51 -10.89
CA ALA A 154 3.99 14.67 -10.35
C ALA A 154 3.50 15.02 -8.93
N PRO A 155 4.42 15.36 -8.00
CA PRO A 155 5.85 15.69 -8.21
C PRO A 155 6.80 14.48 -8.29
N GLY A 156 6.36 13.25 -7.99
CA GLY A 156 7.10 12.01 -8.19
C GLY A 156 8.09 11.66 -7.07
N GLY A 157 8.73 12.64 -6.45
CA GLY A 157 9.70 12.42 -5.39
C GLY A 157 10.80 11.40 -5.74
N ARG A 158 11.36 10.78 -4.72
CA ARG A 158 12.42 9.78 -4.89
C ARG A 158 12.03 8.59 -5.76
N VAL A 159 10.77 8.13 -5.70
CA VAL A 159 10.33 6.99 -6.50
C VAL A 159 10.31 7.32 -7.99
N GLY A 160 10.00 8.55 -8.36
CA GLY A 160 10.07 9.02 -9.75
C GLY A 160 11.49 8.99 -10.29
N GLU A 161 12.46 9.47 -9.49
CA GLU A 161 13.88 9.48 -9.84
C GLU A 161 14.46 8.06 -9.94
N VAL A 162 14.33 7.26 -8.89
CA VAL A 162 14.82 5.87 -8.84
C VAL A 162 14.18 5.01 -9.91
N GLY A 163 12.86 5.15 -10.08
CA GLY A 163 12.06 4.41 -11.06
C GLY A 163 12.26 4.87 -12.50
N GLN A 164 12.99 5.98 -12.75
CA GLN A 164 13.13 6.59 -14.07
C GLN A 164 11.75 6.79 -14.74
N ALA A 165 10.80 7.34 -13.98
CA ALA A 165 9.43 7.50 -14.44
C ALA A 165 9.26 8.79 -15.27
N GLU A 166 8.56 8.69 -16.37
CA GLU A 166 7.96 9.84 -17.06
C GLU A 166 6.76 10.31 -16.25
N LEU A 167 6.96 11.37 -15.44
CA LEU A 167 5.97 11.81 -14.47
C LEU A 167 4.67 12.28 -15.15
N ILE A 168 3.54 11.70 -14.73
CA ILE A 168 2.22 12.11 -15.19
C ILE A 168 1.86 13.45 -14.56
N GLN A 169 1.53 14.44 -15.39
CA GLN A 169 1.16 15.77 -14.95
C GLN A 169 -0.34 15.87 -14.62
N PRO A 170 -0.79 16.87 -13.83
CA PRO A 170 -2.21 17.01 -13.48
C PRO A 170 -3.18 17.10 -14.67
N GLU A 171 -2.71 17.61 -15.80
CA GLU A 171 -3.45 17.73 -17.06
C GLU A 171 -3.57 16.44 -17.87
N ASP A 172 -2.78 15.40 -17.52
CA ASP A 172 -2.66 14.15 -18.29
C ASP A 172 -3.76 13.11 -17.97
N SER A 173 -4.97 13.55 -17.67
CA SER A 173 -6.06 12.68 -17.22
C SER A 173 -6.43 11.59 -18.27
N GLU A 174 -6.37 11.91 -19.58
CA GLU A 174 -6.62 10.94 -20.65
C GLU A 174 -5.50 9.88 -20.73
N LEU A 175 -4.25 10.27 -20.45
CA LEU A 175 -3.13 9.34 -20.38
C LEU A 175 -3.31 8.36 -19.22
N VAL A 176 -3.74 8.83 -18.04
CA VAL A 176 -4.04 7.94 -16.89
C VAL A 176 -5.15 6.97 -17.24
N HIS A 177 -6.22 7.42 -17.93
CA HIS A 177 -7.27 6.50 -18.37
C HIS A 177 -6.74 5.43 -19.32
N SER A 178 -5.86 5.80 -20.25
CA SER A 178 -5.21 4.86 -21.16
C SER A 178 -4.35 3.82 -20.43
N TYR A 179 -3.59 4.26 -19.40
CA TYR A 179 -2.85 3.34 -18.52
C TYR A 179 -3.76 2.41 -17.73
N ALA A 180 -4.88 2.92 -17.20
CA ALA A 180 -5.86 2.12 -16.46
C ALA A 180 -6.47 1.03 -17.36
N LEU A 181 -6.88 1.36 -18.59
CA LEU A 181 -7.36 0.40 -19.57
C LEU A 181 -6.28 -0.64 -19.91
N THR A 182 -5.04 -0.21 -20.12
CA THR A 182 -3.90 -1.11 -20.40
C THR A 182 -3.66 -2.06 -19.24
N ALA A 183 -3.65 -1.56 -17.99
CA ALA A 183 -3.51 -2.39 -16.78
C ALA A 183 -4.61 -3.45 -16.70
N SER A 184 -5.87 -3.04 -16.94
CA SER A 184 -7.01 -3.96 -16.98
C SER A 184 -6.86 -5.04 -18.08
N MET A 185 -6.41 -4.66 -19.28
CA MET A 185 -6.17 -5.58 -20.40
C MET A 185 -5.02 -6.55 -20.13
N TYR A 186 -4.01 -6.16 -19.36
CA TYR A 186 -2.96 -7.06 -18.88
C TYR A 186 -3.44 -8.00 -17.76
N GLY A 187 -4.66 -7.81 -17.25
CA GLY A 187 -5.21 -8.61 -16.16
C GLY A 187 -4.82 -8.16 -14.77
N PHE A 188 -4.23 -6.96 -14.64
CA PHE A 188 -3.97 -6.37 -13.32
C PHE A 188 -5.29 -6.15 -12.59
N LYS A 189 -5.23 -6.26 -11.26
CA LYS A 189 -6.39 -6.06 -10.37
C LYS A 189 -6.30 -4.74 -9.61
N VAL A 190 -5.09 -4.26 -9.43
CA VAL A 190 -4.78 -3.05 -8.68
C VAL A 190 -4.08 -2.05 -9.60
N LEU A 191 -4.45 -0.78 -9.50
CA LEU A 191 -3.70 0.35 -10.05
C LEU A 191 -3.35 1.32 -8.93
N TYR A 192 -2.06 1.52 -8.71
CA TYR A 192 -1.56 2.43 -7.70
C TYR A 192 -1.09 3.74 -8.35
N LEU A 193 -1.65 4.86 -7.91
CA LEU A 193 -1.23 6.21 -8.29
C LEU A 193 -0.40 6.81 -7.15
N GLU A 194 0.85 7.17 -7.44
CA GLU A 194 1.85 7.62 -6.46
C GLU A 194 2.34 9.03 -6.76
N ALA A 195 2.26 9.93 -5.79
CA ALA A 195 2.85 11.28 -5.90
C ALA A 195 4.29 11.36 -5.37
N GLY A 196 4.78 10.32 -4.71
CA GLY A 196 6.08 10.27 -4.06
C GLY A 196 6.02 10.40 -2.53
N SER A 197 6.80 9.57 -1.84
CA SER A 197 6.90 9.63 -0.38
C SER A 197 7.43 11.00 0.05
N GLY A 198 6.76 11.65 1.00
CA GLY A 198 7.11 12.97 1.48
C GLY A 198 6.78 14.12 0.51
N ALA A 199 6.09 13.87 -0.61
CA ALA A 199 5.70 14.89 -1.57
C ALA A 199 4.90 16.04 -0.93
N ASP A 200 5.05 17.26 -1.47
CA ASP A 200 4.36 18.44 -0.97
C ASP A 200 2.87 18.45 -1.28
N ARG A 201 2.45 17.70 -2.28
CA ARG A 201 1.07 17.55 -2.72
C ARG A 201 0.76 16.09 -3.08
N GLN A 202 -0.49 15.73 -2.89
CA GLN A 202 -1.03 14.42 -3.30
C GLN A 202 -1.22 14.34 -4.82
N VAL A 203 -1.54 13.14 -5.31
CA VAL A 203 -2.00 12.92 -6.69
C VAL A 203 -3.19 13.83 -6.98
N ASP A 204 -3.19 14.48 -8.15
CA ASP A 204 -4.29 15.35 -8.55
C ASP A 204 -5.61 14.57 -8.64
N PRO A 205 -6.70 15.10 -8.07
CA PRO A 205 -8.00 14.41 -8.07
C PRO A 205 -8.52 14.06 -9.47
N SER A 206 -8.19 14.84 -10.50
CA SER A 206 -8.60 14.58 -11.89
C SER A 206 -7.98 13.28 -12.43
N LEU A 207 -6.73 12.96 -12.02
CA LEU A 207 -6.05 11.73 -12.39
C LEU A 207 -6.70 10.52 -11.70
N ILE A 208 -7.05 10.67 -10.41
CA ILE A 208 -7.75 9.62 -9.65
C ILE A 208 -9.12 9.33 -10.28
N GLN A 209 -9.89 10.37 -10.60
CA GLN A 209 -11.19 10.24 -11.26
C GLN A 209 -11.06 9.53 -12.61
N SER A 210 -9.99 9.81 -13.33
CA SER A 210 -9.75 9.23 -14.65
C SER A 210 -9.40 7.74 -14.57
N ALA A 211 -8.58 7.34 -13.57
CA ALA A 211 -8.30 5.94 -13.28
C ALA A 211 -9.55 5.18 -12.83
N ALA A 212 -10.37 5.78 -11.96
CA ALA A 212 -11.58 5.19 -11.40
C ALA A 212 -12.68 4.89 -12.44
N LYS A 213 -12.63 5.47 -13.64
CA LYS A 213 -13.51 5.10 -14.77
C LYS A 213 -13.33 3.64 -15.21
N CYS A 214 -12.18 3.03 -14.88
CA CYS A 214 -11.93 1.62 -15.16
C CYS A 214 -12.43 0.75 -13.98
N GLU A 215 -13.72 0.38 -14.01
CA GLU A 215 -14.41 -0.31 -12.90
C GLU A 215 -13.83 -1.66 -12.51
N ASN A 216 -12.98 -2.27 -13.36
CA ASN A 216 -12.35 -3.56 -13.12
C ASN A 216 -11.07 -3.46 -12.26
N LEU A 217 -10.64 -2.25 -11.94
CA LEU A 217 -9.45 -1.98 -11.13
C LEU A 217 -9.82 -1.49 -9.73
N ILE A 218 -8.99 -1.85 -8.79
CA ILE A 218 -8.95 -1.27 -7.45
C ILE A 218 -7.91 -0.16 -7.46
N ILE A 219 -8.33 1.06 -7.17
CA ILE A 219 -7.47 2.24 -7.23
C ILE A 219 -6.87 2.51 -5.85
N LEU A 220 -5.56 2.40 -5.76
CA LEU A 220 -4.77 2.81 -4.58
C LEU A 220 -4.17 4.19 -4.85
N VAL A 221 -4.12 5.05 -3.84
CA VAL A 221 -3.54 6.39 -3.94
C VAL A 221 -2.61 6.62 -2.77
N GLY A 222 -1.36 7.02 -3.05
CA GLY A 222 -0.37 7.35 -2.04
C GLY A 222 0.50 8.54 -2.41
N GLY A 223 1.33 8.95 -1.44
CA GLY A 223 2.21 10.11 -1.57
C GLY A 223 1.53 11.44 -1.32
N GLY A 224 2.14 12.28 -0.49
CA GLY A 224 1.69 13.65 -0.22
C GLY A 224 0.38 13.79 0.57
N ILE A 225 -0.24 12.73 1.05
CA ILE A 225 -1.46 12.77 1.86
C ILE A 225 -1.06 12.91 3.33
N ARG A 226 -1.33 14.06 3.94
CA ARG A 226 -0.94 14.42 5.31
C ARG A 226 -2.10 14.88 6.20
N THR A 227 -3.27 15.12 5.61
CA THR A 227 -4.44 15.61 6.34
C THR A 227 -5.69 14.82 5.99
N ALA A 228 -6.65 14.80 6.91
CA ALA A 228 -7.96 14.22 6.69
C ALA A 228 -8.68 14.80 5.48
N GLU A 229 -8.50 16.11 5.22
CA GLU A 229 -9.07 16.76 4.06
C GLU A 229 -8.49 16.23 2.75
N GLN A 230 -7.16 16.05 2.68
CA GLN A 230 -6.50 15.46 1.51
C GLN A 230 -6.96 14.03 1.27
N ALA A 231 -7.08 13.22 2.34
CA ALA A 231 -7.63 11.87 2.25
C ALA A 231 -9.07 11.88 1.73
N SER A 232 -9.93 12.78 2.24
CA SER A 232 -11.31 12.94 1.78
C SER A 232 -11.39 13.35 0.30
N ILE A 233 -10.49 14.22 -0.17
CA ILE A 233 -10.41 14.61 -1.58
C ILE A 233 -10.10 13.41 -2.46
N ALA A 234 -9.09 12.58 -2.10
CA ALA A 234 -8.73 11.39 -2.84
C ALA A 234 -9.87 10.35 -2.84
N ALA A 235 -10.53 10.15 -1.70
CA ALA A 235 -11.68 9.25 -1.58
C ALA A 235 -12.84 9.68 -2.48
N LYS A 236 -13.21 10.96 -2.47
CA LYS A 236 -14.26 11.52 -3.33
C LYS A 236 -13.91 11.46 -4.82
N ALA A 237 -12.62 11.47 -5.15
CA ALA A 237 -12.13 11.29 -6.51
C ALA A 237 -12.20 9.84 -7.00
N GLY A 238 -12.49 8.86 -6.11
CA GLY A 238 -12.69 7.47 -6.48
C GLY A 238 -11.56 6.52 -6.04
N ALA A 239 -10.68 6.94 -5.12
CA ALA A 239 -9.72 6.02 -4.51
C ALA A 239 -10.46 4.95 -3.69
N ASN A 240 -10.14 3.67 -3.91
CA ASN A 240 -10.64 2.57 -3.10
C ASN A 240 -9.81 2.42 -1.83
N TRP A 241 -8.50 2.73 -1.91
CA TRP A 241 -7.58 2.68 -0.80
C TRP A 241 -6.67 3.90 -0.79
N ILE A 242 -6.38 4.39 0.40
CA ILE A 242 -5.41 5.45 0.65
C ILE A 242 -4.23 4.85 1.39
N VAL A 243 -3.02 5.17 0.92
CA VAL A 243 -1.77 4.72 1.52
C VAL A 243 -1.05 5.90 2.17
N THR A 244 -0.75 5.79 3.46
CA THR A 244 0.07 6.78 4.17
C THR A 244 1.24 6.10 4.88
N GLY A 245 2.39 6.76 4.89
CA GLY A 245 3.61 6.27 5.54
C GLY A 245 4.23 7.35 6.45
N THR A 246 4.68 8.44 5.86
CA THR A 246 5.45 9.51 6.54
C THR A 246 4.76 10.09 7.78
N LEU A 247 3.44 10.17 7.79
CA LEU A 247 2.67 10.65 8.94
C LEU A 247 2.87 9.82 10.20
N THR A 248 3.04 8.51 10.04
CA THR A 248 3.24 7.59 11.16
C THR A 248 4.70 7.52 11.60
N GLU A 249 5.62 8.05 10.80
CA GLU A 249 7.05 8.06 11.08
C GLU A 249 7.46 9.30 11.88
N ASP A 250 6.85 10.45 11.62
CA ASP A 250 7.23 11.77 12.15
C ASP A 250 6.43 12.17 13.41
N ALA A 251 5.42 11.40 13.81
CA ALA A 251 4.55 11.78 14.92
C ALA A 251 5.00 11.20 16.26
N ASP A 252 5.24 12.06 17.24
CA ASP A 252 5.43 11.68 18.64
C ASP A 252 4.15 11.06 19.25
N ASP A 253 2.98 11.39 18.69
CA ASP A 253 1.68 10.83 19.07
C ASP A 253 0.93 10.28 17.85
N MET A 254 1.22 9.04 17.51
CA MET A 254 0.59 8.33 16.40
C MET A 254 -0.93 8.21 16.52
N LYS A 255 -1.48 8.12 17.74
CA LYS A 255 -2.93 8.03 17.96
C LYS A 255 -3.65 9.31 17.53
N ALA A 256 -3.06 10.47 17.81
CA ALA A 256 -3.65 11.76 17.42
C ALA A 256 -3.67 11.94 15.90
N VAL A 257 -2.61 11.51 15.22
CA VAL A 257 -2.45 11.66 13.76
C VAL A 257 -3.35 10.67 13.01
N SER A 258 -3.31 9.40 13.36
CA SER A 258 -4.10 8.33 12.71
C SER A 258 -5.61 8.55 12.88
N TYR A 259 -6.05 8.90 14.09
CA TYR A 259 -7.46 9.16 14.41
C TYR A 259 -8.07 10.30 13.57
N THR A 260 -7.29 11.35 13.31
CA THR A 260 -7.75 12.50 12.53
C THR A 260 -7.93 12.15 11.04
N HIS A 261 -7.14 11.21 10.50
CA HIS A 261 -7.16 10.84 9.08
C HIS A 261 -8.26 9.83 8.75
N LEU A 262 -8.47 8.87 9.64
CA LEU A 262 -9.37 7.74 9.37
C LEU A 262 -10.83 8.08 9.63
N ARG A 263 -11.14 8.90 10.64
CA ARG A 263 -12.53 9.37 10.88
C ARG A 263 -13.06 10.35 9.84
N ALA A 264 -12.22 10.98 9.03
CA ALA A 264 -12.71 11.80 7.93
C ALA A 264 -13.51 10.99 6.87
N HIS A 265 -13.37 9.66 6.88
CA HIS A 265 -14.10 8.75 5.98
C HIS A 265 -15.49 8.35 6.49
N GLU A 266 -15.78 8.52 7.80
CA GLU A 266 -17.05 8.12 8.40
C GLU A 266 -18.16 9.18 8.30
N THR A 267 -17.86 10.38 7.82
CA THR A 267 -18.78 11.53 7.89
C THR A 267 -19.49 11.84 6.56
N PHE A 268 -19.79 10.83 5.73
CA PHE A 268 -20.60 11.05 4.52
C PHE A 268 -21.64 9.97 4.30
#